data_fe1ad2a7357d0ebf839ee674d883b89c
#
_entry.id   fe1ad2a7357d0ebf839ee674d883b89c
#
_cell.length_a   1.000
_cell.length_b   1.000
_cell.length_c   1.000
_cell.angle_alpha   90.00
_cell.angle_beta   90.00
_cell.angle_gamma   90.00
#
_symmetry.space_group_name_H-M   'P 1'
#
loop_
_entity.id
_entity.type
_entity.pdbx_description
1 polymer ?
#
loop_
_entity_poly.entity_id
_entity_poly.type
_entity_poly.pdbx_seq_one_letter_code
_entity_poly.pdbx_strand_id
1 'polypeptide(L)'
;MPITVTAPRGTLTPEGEREILPRLTAALIEVSGQTGNSFFTSIVGGTVHLLDPGDVYAGGVNRPVVMVELKLPDIGLADQSSRASFIAGATDIVRELTTRDHDDEDIWVNVLNARDGAWGIAGQALTNEDLVAGVTAATPA
;
A
#
# COMPACT_ATOMS: atom_id res chain seq x y z
N MET A 1 3.33 -4.97 7.04
CA MET A 1 2.18 -4.59 6.17
C MET A 1 2.72 -4.29 4.79
N PRO A 2 2.70 -5.25 3.84
CA PRO A 2 3.25 -5.03 2.52
C PRO A 2 2.32 -4.22 1.62
N ILE A 3 2.94 -3.27 0.90
CA ILE A 3 2.34 -2.56 -0.22
C ILE A 3 2.97 -3.13 -1.49
N THR A 4 2.16 -3.68 -2.39
CA THR A 4 2.62 -4.18 -3.67
C THR A 4 2.13 -3.25 -4.77
N VAL A 5 3.06 -2.69 -5.53
CA VAL A 5 2.75 -1.90 -6.72
C VAL A 5 3.13 -2.71 -7.95
N THR A 6 2.18 -2.89 -8.84
CA THR A 6 2.40 -3.54 -10.14
C THR A 6 2.03 -2.56 -11.23
N ALA A 7 2.94 -2.28 -12.14
CA ALA A 7 2.73 -1.34 -13.23
C ALA A 7 3.42 -1.79 -14.52
N PRO A 8 2.87 -1.46 -15.69
CA PRO A 8 3.60 -1.64 -16.94
C PRO A 8 4.81 -0.70 -16.98
N ARG A 9 5.91 -1.16 -17.53
CA ARG A 9 7.09 -0.33 -17.78
C ARG A 9 6.71 0.89 -18.62
N GLY A 10 7.20 2.06 -18.21
CA GLY A 10 6.93 3.32 -18.89
C GLY A 10 5.65 4.04 -18.46
N THR A 11 4.83 3.43 -17.59
CA THR A 11 3.64 4.09 -17.04
C THR A 11 3.99 5.03 -15.89
N LEU A 12 4.85 4.60 -14.98
CA LEU A 12 5.44 5.50 -13.99
C LEU A 12 6.60 6.28 -14.62
N THR A 13 6.76 7.54 -14.22
CA THR A 13 7.96 8.29 -14.56
C THR A 13 9.18 7.69 -13.86
N PRO A 14 10.44 7.94 -14.32
CA PRO A 14 11.63 7.47 -13.61
C PRO A 14 11.70 7.93 -12.15
N GLU A 15 11.22 9.13 -11.86
CA GLU A 15 11.06 9.63 -10.50
C GLU A 15 9.96 8.85 -9.77
N GLY A 16 8.83 8.62 -10.43
CA GLY A 16 7.70 7.87 -9.90
C GLY A 16 8.08 6.45 -9.47
N GLU A 17 8.93 5.78 -10.22
CA GLU A 17 9.42 4.44 -9.85
C GLU A 17 10.19 4.45 -8.51
N ARG A 18 10.90 5.53 -8.21
CA ARG A 18 11.66 5.68 -6.95
C ARG A 18 10.81 6.19 -5.79
N GLU A 19 9.83 7.03 -6.08
CA GLU A 19 9.06 7.77 -5.08
C GLU A 19 7.79 7.04 -4.63
N ILE A 20 7.26 6.12 -5.43
CA ILE A 20 5.93 5.56 -5.20
C ILE A 20 5.81 4.82 -3.87
N LEU A 21 6.73 3.93 -3.54
CA LEU A 21 6.70 3.20 -2.26
C LEU A 21 6.96 4.10 -1.05
N PRO A 22 7.97 4.98 -1.04
CA PRO A 22 8.13 5.95 0.05
C PRO A 22 6.86 6.78 0.31
N ARG A 23 6.22 7.28 -0.73
CA ARG A 23 5.01 8.10 -0.59
C ARG A 23 3.80 7.30 -0.13
N LEU A 24 3.57 6.10 -0.67
CA LEU A 24 2.50 5.21 -0.22
C LEU A 24 2.71 4.76 1.24
N THR A 25 3.94 4.50 1.63
CA THR A 25 4.30 4.17 3.02
C THR A 25 3.96 5.32 3.96
N ALA A 26 4.35 6.55 3.61
CA ALA A 26 4.04 7.74 4.39
C ALA A 26 2.52 7.95 4.53
N ALA A 27 1.77 7.79 3.43
CA ALA A 27 0.32 7.90 3.42
C ALA A 27 -0.35 6.87 4.34
N LEU A 28 0.12 5.62 4.33
CA LEU A 28 -0.40 4.57 5.22
C LEU A 28 -0.15 4.92 6.69
N ILE A 29 1.07 5.34 7.03
CA ILE A 29 1.46 5.72 8.39
C ILE A 29 0.58 6.87 8.89
N GLU A 30 0.38 7.89 8.06
CA GLU A 30 -0.44 9.06 8.37
C GLU A 30 -1.91 8.69 8.60
N VAL A 31 -2.53 7.99 7.65
CA VAL A 31 -3.95 7.57 7.74
C VAL A 31 -4.18 6.64 8.93
N SER A 32 -3.19 5.84 9.30
CA SER A 32 -3.23 4.97 10.49
C SER A 32 -3.01 5.72 11.80
N GLY A 33 -2.72 7.03 11.78
CA GLY A 33 -2.42 7.82 12.97
C GLY A 33 -1.13 7.39 13.68
N GLN A 34 -0.17 6.81 12.95
CA GLN A 34 1.03 6.20 13.50
C GLN A 34 2.31 6.96 13.15
N THR A 35 2.18 8.24 12.83
CA THR A 35 3.34 9.11 12.54
C THR A 35 4.31 9.11 13.73
N GLY A 36 5.56 8.78 13.47
CA GLY A 36 6.61 8.70 14.48
C GLY A 36 6.65 7.38 15.27
N ASN A 37 5.72 6.46 15.05
CA ASN A 37 5.75 5.13 15.68
C ASN A 37 6.77 4.23 14.99
N SER A 38 7.86 3.92 15.69
CA SER A 38 8.97 3.14 15.13
C SER A 38 8.60 1.68 14.85
N PHE A 39 7.79 1.06 15.72
CA PHE A 39 7.33 -0.31 15.51
C PHE A 39 6.42 -0.37 14.28
N PHE A 40 5.42 0.50 14.18
CA PHE A 40 4.52 0.52 13.03
C PHE A 40 5.30 0.73 11.74
N THR A 41 6.20 1.71 11.71
CA THR A 41 7.05 1.99 10.55
C THR A 41 7.89 0.77 10.14
N SER A 42 8.45 0.04 11.11
CA SER A 42 9.31 -1.11 10.85
C SER A 42 8.59 -2.30 10.20
N ILE A 43 7.27 -2.39 10.33
CA ILE A 43 6.46 -3.48 9.76
C ILE A 43 5.72 -3.08 8.47
N VAL A 44 5.92 -1.87 7.98
CA VAL A 44 5.45 -1.45 6.65
C VAL A 44 6.56 -1.70 5.64
N GLY A 45 6.31 -2.57 4.69
CA GLY A 45 7.23 -2.87 3.60
C GLY A 45 6.52 -2.83 2.26
N GLY A 46 7.26 -3.07 1.19
CA GLY A 46 6.61 -3.13 -0.12
C GLY A 46 7.56 -3.49 -1.24
N THR A 47 6.98 -3.72 -2.40
CA THR A 47 7.68 -4.06 -3.64
C THR A 47 7.06 -3.33 -4.82
N VAL A 48 7.89 -3.02 -5.81
CA VAL A 48 7.46 -2.49 -7.12
C VAL A 48 7.77 -3.54 -8.18
N HIS A 49 6.74 -3.95 -8.91
CA HIS A 49 6.85 -4.88 -10.02
C HIS A 49 6.55 -4.15 -11.33
N LEU A 50 7.59 -3.97 -12.14
CA LEU A 50 7.45 -3.39 -13.47
C LEU A 50 7.39 -4.51 -14.49
N LEU A 51 6.22 -4.65 -15.12
CA LEU A 51 5.95 -5.71 -16.09
C LEU A 51 6.12 -5.21 -17.52
N ASP A 52 6.29 -6.14 -18.44
CA ASP A 52 6.15 -5.83 -19.86
C ASP A 52 4.72 -5.31 -20.11
N PRO A 53 4.54 -4.20 -20.85
CA PRO A 53 3.21 -3.68 -21.15
C PRO A 53 2.26 -4.70 -21.77
N GLY A 54 2.78 -5.69 -22.50
CA GLY A 54 2.00 -6.79 -23.07
C GLY A 54 1.40 -7.75 -22.03
N ASP A 55 1.86 -7.69 -20.78
CA ASP A 55 1.43 -8.61 -19.71
C ASP A 55 0.36 -8.01 -18.78
N VAL A 56 -0.09 -6.78 -19.01
CA VAL A 56 -1.08 -6.10 -18.16
C VAL A 56 -2.40 -5.93 -18.90
N TYR A 57 -3.47 -6.40 -18.28
CA TYR A 57 -4.81 -6.46 -18.88
C TYR A 57 -5.88 -5.93 -17.95
N ALA A 58 -6.92 -5.35 -18.53
CA ALA A 58 -8.19 -5.08 -17.87
C ALA A 58 -9.34 -5.41 -18.84
N GLY A 59 -10.35 -6.13 -18.36
CA GLY A 59 -11.46 -6.57 -19.20
C GLY A 59 -11.05 -7.46 -20.39
N GLY A 60 -9.93 -8.18 -20.26
CA GLY A 60 -9.37 -9.02 -21.34
C GLY A 60 -8.65 -8.24 -22.45
N VAL A 61 -8.43 -6.94 -22.26
CA VAL A 61 -7.74 -6.06 -23.21
C VAL A 61 -6.46 -5.52 -22.57
N ASN A 62 -5.39 -5.41 -23.34
CA ASN A 62 -4.17 -4.74 -22.90
C ASN A 62 -4.47 -3.29 -22.48
N ARG A 63 -4.23 -2.96 -21.24
CA ARG A 63 -4.42 -1.61 -20.68
C ARG A 63 -3.33 -1.32 -19.66
N PRO A 64 -2.85 -0.07 -19.55
CA PRO A 64 -1.74 0.27 -18.67
C PRO A 64 -2.19 0.45 -17.21
N VAL A 65 -2.85 -0.53 -16.63
CA VAL A 65 -3.36 -0.46 -15.26
C VAL A 65 -2.21 -0.49 -14.25
N VAL A 66 -2.20 0.47 -13.34
CA VAL A 66 -1.36 0.47 -12.14
C VAL A 66 -2.18 -0.11 -10.99
N MET A 67 -1.69 -1.20 -10.41
CA MET A 67 -2.35 -1.89 -9.31
C MET A 67 -1.56 -1.68 -8.03
N VAL A 68 -2.21 -1.13 -7.02
CA VAL A 68 -1.68 -0.99 -5.66
C VAL A 68 -2.48 -1.91 -4.74
N GLU A 69 -1.79 -2.82 -4.08
CA GLU A 69 -2.38 -3.70 -3.08
C GLU A 69 -1.74 -3.43 -1.73
N LEU A 70 -2.56 -3.12 -0.75
CA LEU A 70 -2.17 -3.00 0.65
C LEU A 70 -2.73 -4.18 1.43
N LYS A 71 -1.85 -4.95 2.08
CA LYS A 71 -2.24 -6.03 2.98
C LYS A 71 -1.99 -5.63 4.42
N LEU A 72 -3.01 -5.77 5.24
CA LEU A 72 -3.02 -5.37 6.65
C LEU A 72 -3.57 -6.50 7.55
N PRO A 73 -3.21 -6.50 8.85
CA PRO A 73 -4.04 -7.18 9.83
C PRO A 73 -5.47 -6.63 9.81
N ASP A 74 -6.44 -7.39 10.29
CA ASP A 74 -7.86 -6.98 10.25
C ASP A 74 -8.18 -5.76 11.11
N ILE A 75 -7.33 -5.40 12.09
CA ILE A 75 -7.42 -4.14 12.85
C ILE A 75 -6.87 -2.93 12.10
N GLY A 76 -6.09 -3.15 11.03
CA GLY A 76 -5.52 -2.06 10.22
C GLY A 76 -6.56 -1.48 9.26
N LEU A 77 -6.77 -0.16 9.30
CA LEU A 77 -7.80 0.55 8.53
C LEU A 77 -9.18 -0.15 8.64
N ALA A 78 -9.58 -0.46 9.88
CA ALA A 78 -10.74 -1.32 10.16
C ALA A 78 -12.07 -0.72 9.69
N ASP A 79 -12.20 0.61 9.71
CA ASP A 79 -13.42 1.30 9.28
C ASP A 79 -13.39 1.71 7.80
N GLN A 80 -14.58 1.90 7.23
CA GLN A 80 -14.73 2.28 5.82
C GLN A 80 -14.10 3.65 5.51
N SER A 81 -14.14 4.59 6.44
CA SER A 81 -13.61 5.93 6.23
C SER A 81 -12.09 5.91 6.11
N SER A 82 -11.38 5.18 6.97
CA SER A 82 -9.93 5.01 6.90
C SER A 82 -9.49 4.36 5.58
N ARG A 83 -10.20 3.31 5.16
CA ARG A 83 -9.92 2.67 3.87
C ARG A 83 -10.14 3.61 2.71
N ALA A 84 -11.25 4.35 2.70
CA ALA A 84 -11.54 5.34 1.67
C ALA A 84 -10.47 6.44 1.60
N SER A 85 -10.00 6.93 2.75
CA SER A 85 -8.94 7.93 2.82
C SER A 85 -7.62 7.41 2.24
N PHE A 86 -7.23 6.18 2.58
CA PHE A 86 -6.03 5.59 2.01
C PHE A 86 -6.17 5.38 0.49
N ILE A 87 -7.29 4.84 0.02
CA ILE A 87 -7.53 4.59 -1.41
C ILE A 87 -7.48 5.91 -2.20
N ALA A 88 -8.14 6.96 -1.73
CA ALA A 88 -8.11 8.26 -2.38
C ALA A 88 -6.68 8.84 -2.41
N GLY A 89 -6.00 8.86 -1.27
CA GLY A 89 -4.62 9.37 -1.18
C GLY A 89 -3.63 8.59 -2.03
N ALA A 90 -3.73 7.26 -2.05
CA ALA A 90 -2.89 6.41 -2.89
C ALA A 90 -3.16 6.64 -4.38
N THR A 91 -4.42 6.83 -4.78
CA THR A 91 -4.78 7.17 -6.16
C THR A 91 -4.16 8.49 -6.58
N ASP A 92 -4.23 9.53 -5.73
CA ASP A 92 -3.60 10.82 -5.99
C ASP A 92 -2.08 10.70 -6.17
N ILE A 93 -1.43 9.91 -5.31
CA ILE A 93 0.02 9.65 -5.40
C ILE A 93 0.37 8.99 -6.72
N VAL A 94 -0.36 7.95 -7.12
CA VAL A 94 -0.12 7.26 -8.40
C VAL A 94 -0.32 8.23 -9.56
N ARG A 95 -1.41 9.01 -9.57
CA ARG A 95 -1.71 10.01 -10.60
C ARG A 95 -0.57 11.00 -10.79
N GLU A 96 0.01 11.50 -9.71
CA GLU A 96 1.13 12.45 -9.76
C GLU A 96 2.43 11.84 -10.30
N LEU A 97 2.60 10.52 -10.14
CA LEU A 97 3.82 9.80 -10.50
C LEU A 97 3.74 9.04 -11.82
N THR A 98 2.57 9.02 -12.45
CA THR A 98 2.38 8.46 -13.79
C THR A 98 2.68 9.49 -14.87
N THR A 99 2.80 9.02 -16.09
CA THR A 99 2.94 9.88 -17.27
C THR A 99 1.64 10.68 -17.49
N ARG A 100 1.75 11.82 -18.19
CA ARG A 100 0.73 12.87 -18.28
C ARG A 100 -0.66 12.43 -18.73
N ASP A 101 -0.76 11.37 -19.52
CA ASP A 101 -2.02 10.95 -20.17
C ASP A 101 -2.60 9.67 -19.53
N HIS A 102 -2.21 9.38 -18.29
CA HIS A 102 -2.71 8.20 -17.60
C HIS A 102 -4.12 8.43 -17.06
N ASP A 103 -5.05 7.52 -17.38
CA ASP A 103 -6.44 7.59 -16.95
C ASP A 103 -6.57 7.12 -15.49
N ASP A 104 -7.35 7.85 -14.69
CA ASP A 104 -7.66 7.46 -13.31
C ASP A 104 -8.37 6.11 -13.20
N GLU A 105 -9.15 5.73 -14.20
CA GLU A 105 -9.80 4.41 -14.25
C GLU A 105 -8.78 3.25 -14.38
N ASP A 106 -7.56 3.56 -14.77
CA ASP A 106 -6.44 2.62 -14.82
C ASP A 106 -5.54 2.69 -13.57
N ILE A 107 -6.06 3.22 -12.46
CA ILE A 107 -5.42 3.20 -11.15
C ILE A 107 -6.31 2.42 -10.19
N TRP A 108 -5.87 1.23 -9.80
CA TRP A 108 -6.61 0.37 -8.89
C TRP A 108 -5.89 0.27 -7.56
N VAL A 109 -6.60 0.59 -6.48
CA VAL A 109 -6.08 0.49 -5.11
C VAL A 109 -6.99 -0.42 -4.29
N ASN A 110 -6.43 -1.52 -3.80
CA ASN A 110 -7.15 -2.51 -3.03
C ASN A 110 -6.55 -2.67 -1.63
N VAL A 111 -7.42 -2.75 -0.63
CA VAL A 111 -7.05 -3.01 0.75
C VAL A 111 -7.58 -4.39 1.14
N LEU A 112 -6.66 -5.27 1.55
CA LEU A 112 -6.97 -6.63 1.98
C LEU A 112 -6.57 -6.81 3.44
N ASN A 113 -7.46 -7.36 4.24
CA ASN A 113 -7.23 -7.59 5.65
C ASN A 113 -7.03 -9.08 5.94
N ALA A 114 -5.94 -9.40 6.65
CA ALA A 114 -5.70 -10.72 7.17
C ALA A 114 -6.43 -10.92 8.51
N ARG A 115 -6.93 -12.12 8.75
CA ARG A 115 -7.59 -12.48 10.02
C ARG A 115 -6.64 -12.34 11.20
N ASP A 116 -7.19 -12.12 12.39
CA ASP A 116 -6.46 -12.17 13.64
C ASP A 116 -5.63 -13.47 13.76
N GLY A 117 -4.35 -13.33 14.13
CA GLY A 117 -3.42 -14.45 14.20
C GLY A 117 -2.88 -14.95 12.86
N ALA A 118 -3.24 -14.32 11.74
CA ALA A 118 -2.74 -14.68 10.39
C ALA A 118 -1.62 -13.74 9.88
N TRP A 119 -1.06 -12.90 10.76
CA TRP A 119 0.01 -11.98 10.43
C TRP A 119 1.37 -12.55 10.84
N GLY A 120 2.15 -13.00 9.87
CA GLY A 120 3.42 -13.69 10.12
C GLY A 120 4.65 -12.77 10.04
N ILE A 121 5.42 -12.67 11.12
CA ILE A 121 6.73 -12.01 11.14
C ILE A 121 7.71 -12.90 11.93
N ALA A 122 8.88 -13.13 11.39
CA ALA A 122 9.94 -13.92 12.03
C ALA A 122 9.50 -15.33 12.50
N GLY A 123 8.58 -15.95 11.75
CA GLY A 123 8.05 -17.27 12.07
C GLY A 123 6.96 -17.29 13.15
N GLN A 124 6.54 -16.13 13.62
CA GLN A 124 5.48 -15.99 14.62
C GLN A 124 4.17 -15.50 13.96
N ALA A 125 3.06 -16.13 14.34
CA ALA A 125 1.72 -15.71 13.95
C ALA A 125 1.23 -14.66 14.96
N LEU A 126 1.41 -13.39 14.66
CA LEU A 126 1.03 -12.28 15.53
C LEU A 126 -0.48 -12.10 15.55
N THR A 127 -1.03 -11.96 16.74
CA THR A 127 -2.42 -11.59 16.98
C THR A 127 -2.61 -10.08 16.90
N ASN A 128 -3.85 -9.62 16.82
CA ASN A 128 -4.18 -8.20 16.94
C ASN A 128 -3.67 -7.62 18.26
N GLU A 129 -3.76 -8.39 19.36
CA GLU A 129 -3.26 -7.99 20.67
C GLU A 129 -1.75 -7.78 20.66
N ASP A 130 -0.99 -8.69 20.04
CA ASP A 130 0.47 -8.56 19.88
C ASP A 130 0.83 -7.28 19.10
N LEU A 131 0.10 -6.99 18.04
CA LEU A 131 0.33 -5.81 17.20
C LEU A 131 0.01 -4.52 17.96
N VAL A 132 -1.10 -4.48 18.68
CA VAL A 132 -1.48 -3.33 19.54
C VAL A 132 -0.44 -3.13 20.62
N ALA A 133 0.03 -4.20 21.27
CA ALA A 133 1.08 -4.12 22.28
C ALA A 133 2.38 -3.52 21.73
N GLY A 134 2.79 -3.96 20.52
CA GLY A 134 3.98 -3.41 19.85
C GLY A 134 3.86 -1.92 19.51
N VAL A 135 2.70 -1.51 18.98
CA VAL A 135 2.41 -0.09 18.68
C VAL A 135 2.42 0.74 19.96
N THR A 136 1.78 0.26 21.02
CA THR A 136 1.68 0.97 22.31
C THR A 136 3.06 1.13 22.97
N ALA A 137 3.89 0.09 22.95
CA ALA A 137 5.23 0.13 23.50
C ALA A 137 6.17 1.10 22.76
N ALA A 138 5.94 1.33 21.48
CA ALA A 138 6.74 2.23 20.64
C ALA A 138 6.21 3.66 20.57
N THR A 139 5.05 3.95 21.18
CA THR A 139 4.52 5.30 21.23
C THR A 139 5.34 6.12 22.23
N PRO A 140 5.90 7.28 21.83
CA PRO A 140 6.60 8.17 22.77
C PRO A 140 5.67 8.58 23.92
N ALA A 141 6.22 8.60 25.11
CA ALA A 141 5.49 9.03 26.30
C ALA A 141 5.12 10.52 26.26
#